data_5a617453bee43d5889508ee2c0181bd3
#
_entry.id   5a617453bee43d5889508ee2c0181bd3
#
_cell.length_a   1.000
_cell.length_b   1.000
_cell.length_c   1.000
_cell.angle_alpha   90.00
_cell.angle_beta   90.00
_cell.angle_gamma   90.00
#
_symmetry.space_group_name_H-M   'P 1'
#
loop_
_entity.id
_entity.type
_entity.pdbx_description
1 polymer ?
#
loop_
_entity_poly.entity_id
_entity_poly.type
_entity_poly.pdbx_seq_one_letter_code
_entity_poly.pdbx_strand_id
1 'polypeptide(L)'
;MVYDLYTGTGTIANFVSKQARQVIGIEYVPEAIEDAKVNAEINGIKNTLFFAGDMKDMLTQDFINQYGRPDVIITDPPRAGMHQDVVDVILFANRNVSYM
;
A
#
# COMPACT_ATOMS: atom_id res chain seq x y z
N MET A 1 6.40 -9.30 1.55
CA MET A 1 6.10 -7.94 1.05
C MET A 1 4.59 -7.78 0.91
N VAL A 2 4.06 -6.78 1.57
CA VAL A 2 2.62 -6.47 1.54
C VAL A 2 2.43 -5.06 1.00
N TYR A 3 1.50 -4.90 0.07
CA TYR A 3 1.03 -3.59 -0.39
C TYR A 3 -0.35 -3.36 0.21
N ASP A 4 -0.52 -2.23 0.90
CA ASP A 4 -1.80 -1.78 1.45
C ASP A 4 -2.26 -0.58 0.63
N LEU A 5 -3.11 -0.85 -0.35
CA LEU A 5 -3.64 0.19 -1.24
C LEU A 5 -4.82 0.87 -0.56
N TYR A 6 -4.87 2.20 -0.66
CA TYR A 6 -5.85 3.03 0.07
C TYR A 6 -5.68 2.88 1.57
N THR A 7 -4.43 3.01 2.03
CA THR A 7 -4.03 2.68 3.40
C THR A 7 -4.65 3.56 4.49
N GLY A 8 -5.19 4.73 4.13
CA GLY A 8 -5.77 5.67 5.09
C GLY A 8 -4.72 6.10 6.11
N THR A 9 -5.07 6.00 7.39
CA THR A 9 -4.16 6.36 8.48
C THR A 9 -3.18 5.24 8.84
N GLY A 10 -3.13 4.18 8.03
CA GLY A 10 -2.15 3.12 8.19
C GLY A 10 -2.46 2.10 9.27
N THR A 11 -3.68 2.05 9.79
CA THR A 11 -4.03 1.13 10.87
C THR A 11 -3.79 -0.33 10.48
N ILE A 12 -4.28 -0.74 9.32
CA ILE A 12 -4.11 -2.11 8.85
C ILE A 12 -2.64 -2.38 8.50
N ALA A 13 -1.99 -1.45 7.79
CA ALA A 13 -0.59 -1.59 7.42
C ALA A 13 0.29 -1.79 8.65
N ASN A 14 0.09 -0.98 9.67
CA ASN A 14 0.86 -1.07 10.91
C ASN A 14 0.56 -2.38 11.67
N PHE A 15 -0.68 -2.84 11.61
CA PHE A 15 -1.05 -4.11 12.24
C PHE A 15 -0.35 -5.29 11.55
N VAL A 16 -0.40 -5.37 10.22
CA VAL A 16 0.18 -6.50 9.49
C VAL A 16 1.70 -6.44 9.43
N SER A 17 2.30 -5.29 9.72
CA SER A 17 3.75 -5.13 9.71
C SER A 17 4.46 -6.09 10.66
N LYS A 18 3.76 -6.54 11.70
CA LYS A 18 4.31 -7.48 12.69
C LYS A 18 4.59 -8.85 12.09
N GLN A 19 3.94 -9.18 10.98
CA GLN A 19 4.06 -10.49 10.34
C GLN A 19 4.59 -10.41 8.92
N ALA A 20 4.99 -9.21 8.48
CA ALA A 20 5.50 -8.98 7.14
C ALA A 20 6.95 -8.51 7.19
N ARG A 21 7.71 -8.84 6.13
CA ARG A 21 9.07 -8.30 5.99
C ARG A 21 9.01 -6.79 5.80
N GLN A 22 8.10 -6.34 4.95
CA GLN A 22 7.90 -4.94 4.66
C GLN A 22 6.47 -4.71 4.19
N VAL A 23 5.90 -3.57 4.58
CA VAL A 23 4.59 -3.13 4.13
C VAL A 23 4.74 -1.78 3.45
N ILE A 24 4.13 -1.64 2.28
CA ILE A 24 4.05 -0.37 1.55
C ILE A 24 2.60 0.07 1.52
N GLY A 25 2.33 1.24 2.08
CA GLY A 25 1.00 1.83 2.10
C GLY A 25 0.91 3.02 1.15
N ILE A 26 -0.14 3.09 0.36
CA ILE A 26 -0.38 4.17 -0.60
C ILE A 26 -1.76 4.75 -0.33
N GLU A 27 -1.83 6.08 -0.27
CA GLU A 27 -3.06 6.80 0.00
C GLU A 27 -3.04 8.16 -0.70
N TYR A 28 -4.18 8.56 -1.25
CA TYR A 28 -4.32 9.84 -1.96
C TYR A 28 -4.20 11.04 -1.02
N VAL A 29 -4.71 10.92 0.20
CA VAL A 29 -4.81 12.03 1.15
C VAL A 29 -3.50 12.20 1.90
N PRO A 30 -2.74 13.30 1.69
CA PRO A 30 -1.43 13.48 2.34
C PRO A 30 -1.52 13.52 3.86
N GLU A 31 -2.56 14.12 4.42
CA GLU A 31 -2.75 14.20 5.87
C GLU A 31 -2.90 12.82 6.49
N ALA A 32 -3.58 11.90 5.80
CA ALA A 32 -3.71 10.52 6.27
C ALA A 32 -2.35 9.82 6.29
N ILE A 33 -1.51 10.08 5.29
CA ILE A 33 -0.16 9.52 5.24
C ILE A 33 0.71 10.06 6.37
N GLU A 34 0.61 11.35 6.68
CA GLU A 34 1.34 11.91 7.82
C GLU A 34 0.90 11.23 9.13
N ASP A 35 -0.40 11.02 9.31
CA ASP A 35 -0.91 10.30 10.47
C ASP A 35 -0.41 8.85 10.51
N ALA A 36 -0.34 8.19 9.36
CA ALA A 36 0.17 6.82 9.27
C ALA A 36 1.63 6.75 9.70
N LYS A 37 2.45 7.70 9.27
CA LYS A 37 3.86 7.76 9.65
C LYS A 37 4.02 8.01 11.15
N VAL A 38 3.24 8.93 11.71
CA VAL A 38 3.27 9.22 13.14
C VAL A 38 2.85 7.99 13.95
N ASN A 39 1.77 7.33 13.53
CA ASN A 39 1.29 6.12 14.22
C ASN A 39 2.34 5.01 14.19
N ALA A 40 3.03 4.83 13.06
CA ALA A 40 4.12 3.85 12.96
C ALA A 40 5.25 4.19 13.92
N GLU A 41 5.65 5.46 13.97
CA GLU A 41 6.72 5.92 14.84
C GLU A 41 6.37 5.70 16.32
N ILE A 42 5.15 6.08 16.72
CA ILE A 42 4.68 5.90 18.11
C ILE A 42 4.72 4.43 18.51
N ASN A 43 4.39 3.52 17.59
CA ASN A 43 4.36 2.09 17.87
C ASN A 43 5.68 1.38 17.61
N GLY A 44 6.74 2.12 17.28
CA GLY A 44 8.06 1.54 17.04
C GLY A 44 8.14 0.68 15.80
N ILE A 45 7.28 0.91 14.81
CA ILE A 45 7.24 0.14 13.58
C ILE A 45 8.21 0.74 12.58
N LYS A 46 9.14 -0.08 12.07
CA LYS A 46 10.21 0.39 11.19
C LYS A 46 10.18 -0.21 9.79
N ASN A 47 9.24 -1.12 9.52
CA ASN A 47 9.18 -1.84 8.25
C ASN A 47 7.97 -1.42 7.38
N THR A 48 7.45 -0.22 7.61
CA THR A 48 6.40 0.36 6.77
C THR A 48 6.94 1.55 6.00
N LEU A 49 6.55 1.66 4.73
CA LEU A 49 6.78 2.83 3.90
C LEU A 49 5.42 3.35 3.45
N PHE A 50 5.19 4.64 3.63
CA PHE A 50 3.91 5.27 3.27
C PHE A 50 4.15 6.34 2.22
N PHE A 51 3.32 6.30 1.17
CA PHE A 51 3.40 7.24 0.06
C PHE A 51 2.06 7.92 -0.16
N ALA A 52 2.08 9.24 -0.28
CA ALA A 52 0.90 10.02 -0.63
C ALA A 52 0.87 10.27 -2.14
N GLY A 53 -0.25 10.00 -2.76
CA GLY A 53 -0.41 10.26 -4.18
C GLY A 53 -1.61 9.54 -4.75
N ASP A 54 -1.95 9.89 -5.98
CA ASP A 54 -3.01 9.21 -6.71
C ASP A 54 -2.54 7.78 -7.03
N MET A 55 -3.38 6.81 -6.70
CA MET A 55 -3.06 5.40 -6.90
C MET A 55 -2.69 5.10 -8.35
N LYS A 56 -3.38 5.74 -9.29
CA LYS A 56 -3.12 5.58 -10.72
C LYS A 56 -1.70 6.00 -11.09
N ASP A 57 -1.19 7.07 -10.46
CA ASP A 57 0.13 7.61 -10.77
C ASP A 57 1.23 6.91 -9.97
N MET A 58 0.92 6.45 -8.75
CA MET A 58 1.89 5.88 -7.84
C MET A 58 2.14 4.39 -8.11
N LEU A 59 1.05 3.61 -8.27
CA LEU A 59 1.17 2.17 -8.46
C LEU A 59 1.41 1.85 -9.93
N THR A 60 2.66 1.83 -10.32
CA THR A 60 3.11 1.57 -11.70
C THR A 60 4.06 0.39 -11.71
N GLN A 61 4.38 -0.11 -12.91
CA GLN A 61 5.38 -1.16 -13.07
C GLN A 61 6.74 -0.71 -12.55
N ASP A 62 7.11 0.56 -12.78
CA ASP A 62 8.36 1.12 -12.28
C ASP A 62 8.39 1.13 -10.75
N PHE A 63 7.27 1.48 -10.11
CA PHE A 63 7.15 1.43 -8.66
C PHE A 63 7.39 0.01 -8.14
N ILE A 64 6.75 -0.97 -8.75
CA ILE A 64 6.92 -2.38 -8.36
C ILE A 64 8.35 -2.84 -8.58
N ASN A 65 8.99 -2.43 -9.68
CA ASN A 65 10.38 -2.77 -9.95
C ASN A 65 11.33 -2.15 -8.93
N GLN A 66 11.01 -0.94 -8.46
CA GLN A 66 11.85 -0.22 -7.49
C GLN A 66 11.71 -0.78 -6.08
N TYR A 67 10.50 -1.06 -5.63
CA TYR A 67 10.22 -1.44 -4.24
C TYR A 67 10.01 -2.92 -4.02
N GLY A 68 9.74 -3.67 -5.07
CA GLY A 68 9.56 -5.11 -5.00
C GLY A 68 8.13 -5.53 -5.31
N ARG A 69 8.00 -6.78 -5.74
CA ARG A 69 6.70 -7.36 -6.07
C ARG A 69 5.99 -7.79 -4.80
N PRO A 70 4.71 -7.42 -4.61
CA PRO A 70 3.99 -7.83 -3.41
C PRO A 70 3.63 -9.32 -3.44
N ASP A 71 3.64 -9.94 -2.26
CA ASP A 71 3.11 -11.28 -2.05
C ASP A 71 1.63 -11.23 -1.67
N VAL A 72 1.23 -10.13 -1.01
CA VAL A 72 -0.14 -9.89 -0.59
C VAL A 72 -0.50 -8.45 -0.91
N ILE A 73 -1.69 -8.25 -1.46
CA ILE A 73 -2.25 -6.92 -1.68
C ILE A 73 -3.53 -6.80 -0.87
N ILE A 74 -3.58 -5.80 -0.01
CA ILE A 74 -4.79 -5.43 0.74
C ILE A 74 -5.40 -4.24 0.01
N THR A 75 -6.67 -4.33 -0.35
CA THR A 75 -7.36 -3.24 -1.01
C THR A 75 -8.64 -2.90 -0.28
N ASP A 76 -8.82 -1.62 0.03
CA ASP A 76 -10.08 -1.08 0.54
C ASP A 76 -10.38 0.16 -0.30
N PRO A 77 -10.80 -0.03 -1.57
CA PRO A 77 -10.94 1.06 -2.51
C PRO A 77 -12.08 2.00 -2.12
N PRO A 78 -12.05 3.26 -2.59
CA PRO A 78 -13.16 4.18 -2.39
C PRO A 78 -14.42 3.65 -3.07
N ARG A 79 -15.58 4.23 -2.72
CA ARG A 79 -16.88 3.79 -3.25
C ARG A 79 -16.94 3.77 -4.78
N ALA A 80 -16.21 4.67 -5.42
CA ALA A 80 -16.14 4.73 -6.88
C ALA A 80 -15.35 3.56 -7.49
N GLY A 81 -14.69 2.76 -6.66
CA GLY A 81 -13.84 1.68 -7.13
C GLY A 81 -12.45 2.15 -7.52
N MET A 82 -11.68 1.25 -8.08
CA MET A 82 -10.32 1.54 -8.53
C MET A 82 -10.32 1.97 -10.00
N HIS A 83 -9.41 2.88 -10.35
CA HIS A 83 -9.17 3.22 -11.73
C HIS A 83 -8.65 1.98 -12.49
N GLN A 84 -9.05 1.83 -13.76
CA GLN A 84 -8.66 0.67 -14.54
C GLN A 84 -7.14 0.51 -14.66
N ASP A 85 -6.39 1.59 -14.77
CA ASP A 85 -4.93 1.54 -14.84
C ASP A 85 -4.33 0.89 -13.59
N VAL A 86 -4.93 1.13 -12.42
CA VAL A 86 -4.49 0.52 -11.16
C VAL A 86 -4.77 -0.99 -11.19
N VAL A 87 -5.96 -1.37 -11.63
CA VAL A 87 -6.34 -2.78 -11.76
C VAL A 87 -5.37 -3.51 -12.71
N ASP A 88 -5.05 -2.89 -13.83
CA ASP A 88 -4.14 -3.48 -14.81
C ASP A 88 -2.75 -3.72 -14.23
N VAL A 89 -2.24 -2.77 -13.44
CA VAL A 89 -0.93 -2.93 -12.80
C VAL A 89 -0.97 -4.04 -11.76
N ILE A 90 -2.04 -4.13 -10.98
CA ILE A 90 -2.23 -5.20 -10.00
C ILE A 90 -2.21 -6.56 -10.71
N LEU A 91 -2.96 -6.70 -11.80
CA LEU A 91 -3.00 -7.93 -12.57
C LEU A 91 -1.64 -8.28 -13.17
N PHE A 92 -0.92 -7.27 -13.67
CA PHE A 92 0.43 -7.47 -14.20
C PHE A 92 1.39 -7.96 -13.11
N ALA A 93 1.36 -7.31 -11.94
CA ALA A 93 2.27 -7.64 -10.84
C ALA A 93 2.00 -9.02 -10.27
N ASN A 94 0.84 -9.58 -10.55
CA ASN A 94 0.26 -10.57 -9.68
C ASN A 94 -0.10 -11.86 -10.40
N ARG A 95 0.85 -12.76 -10.45
CA ARG A 95 0.51 -14.13 -10.86
C ARG A 95 0.30 -15.06 -9.67
N ASN A 96 0.82 -14.70 -8.50
CA ASN A 96 0.77 -15.53 -7.30
C ASN A 96 0.56 -14.69 -6.03
N VAL A 97 -0.17 -13.60 -6.14
CA VAL A 97 -0.44 -12.70 -5.01
C VAL A 97 -1.79 -13.03 -4.39
N SER A 98 -1.86 -13.00 -3.06
CA SER A 98 -3.12 -13.15 -2.33
C SER A 98 -3.77 -11.79 -2.12
N TYR A 99 -5.08 -11.74 -2.24
CA TYR A 99 -5.87 -10.53 -2.00
C TYR A 99 -6.65 -10.66 -0.71
N MET A 100 -6.75 -9.54 -0.02
CA MET A 100 -7.54 -9.43 1.20
C MET A 100 -8.55 -8.30 1.09
#